data_b7f4330b3b049a958fdf26fea1817ac5
#
_entry.id   b7f4330b3b049a958fdf26fea1817ac5
#
_cell.length_a   1.000
_cell.length_b   1.000
_cell.length_c   1.000
_cell.angle_alpha   90.00
_cell.angle_beta   90.00
_cell.angle_gamma   90.00
#
_symmetry.space_group_name_H-M   'P 1'
#
loop_
_entity.id
_entity.type
_entity.pdbx_description
1 polymer ?
#
loop_
_entity_poly.entity_id
_entity_poly.type
_entity_poly.pdbx_seq_one_letter_code
_entity_poly.pdbx_strand_id
1 'polypeptide(L)'
;MSNRTVRAAVVQAAPVAFDRDATLDQVAHWAAEAAGLGAELVVFPEAFVGGYPKGADFGALVGFRSPEGRDWFRRYHESAVDVPGPATYRLGEIARDHGLHLVIGVVERTPGTLYCTALTFGPDGALLGTHRKVMPTALERLIWGFGDGSTLEAIPTAIGRLGTVICWESYMPQLRLAMYGQGVELYCAPTVDDRETWLPTMRHIALEGRCFVLSAAQFTRRSDYPADYPVDKPPAAVLIAGGSCIVDPLGQVLAGPARDGEALLVADLDLDQIVRGKFDLDITGHYARPDIFRLLVNTNPQVPVSFWGDRPGEHAHGHDHGDDHGDDHVGEPDAS
;
A
#
# COMPACT_ATOMS: atom_id res chain seq x y z
N MET A 1 -28.49 13.26 11.93
CA MET A 1 -27.18 13.13 11.28
C MET A 1 -26.90 11.64 11.16
N SER A 2 -26.71 11.09 9.97
CA SER A 2 -26.37 9.67 9.82
C SER A 2 -24.99 9.48 10.41
N ASN A 3 -24.88 8.61 11.41
CA ASN A 3 -23.59 8.21 11.97
C ASN A 3 -22.83 7.45 10.85
N ARG A 4 -21.74 8.02 10.33
CA ARG A 4 -20.90 7.38 9.30
C ARG A 4 -19.95 6.41 9.98
N THR A 5 -20.45 5.26 10.36
CA THR A 5 -19.62 4.19 10.97
C THR A 5 -19.25 3.16 9.91
N VAL A 6 -17.98 2.82 9.83
CA VAL A 6 -17.44 1.78 8.95
C VAL A 6 -16.86 0.67 9.82
N ARG A 7 -17.27 -0.56 9.61
CA ARG A 7 -16.61 -1.71 10.25
C ARG A 7 -15.45 -2.17 9.39
N ALA A 8 -14.24 -2.10 9.95
CA ALA A 8 -13.01 -2.47 9.27
C ALA A 8 -12.29 -3.63 9.95
N ALA A 9 -11.67 -4.47 9.12
CA ALA A 9 -10.87 -5.60 9.55
C ALA A 9 -9.41 -5.46 9.10
N VAL A 10 -8.49 -5.95 9.92
CA VAL A 10 -7.06 -6.01 9.63
C VAL A 10 -6.59 -7.45 9.83
N VAL A 11 -6.02 -8.03 8.80
CA VAL A 11 -5.51 -9.41 8.81
C VAL A 11 -4.07 -9.43 9.27
N GLN A 12 -3.77 -10.27 10.25
CA GLN A 12 -2.42 -10.68 10.61
C GLN A 12 -2.29 -12.18 10.35
N ALA A 13 -1.63 -12.55 9.27
CA ALA A 13 -1.49 -13.95 8.87
C ALA A 13 -0.19 -14.20 8.12
N ALA A 14 0.15 -15.48 7.95
CA ALA A 14 1.20 -15.90 7.04
C ALA A 14 0.65 -16.10 5.62
N PRO A 15 1.35 -15.65 4.58
CA PRO A 15 1.15 -16.18 3.23
C PRO A 15 1.76 -17.59 3.13
N VAL A 16 1.39 -18.34 2.12
CA VAL A 16 2.21 -19.47 1.66
C VAL A 16 3.31 -18.89 0.77
N ALA A 17 4.44 -18.57 1.37
CA ALA A 17 5.49 -17.82 0.71
C ALA A 17 6.01 -18.55 -0.54
N PHE A 18 6.17 -17.84 -1.67
CA PHE A 18 6.53 -18.35 -2.99
C PHE A 18 5.47 -19.27 -3.64
N ASP A 19 4.27 -19.32 -3.07
CA ASP A 19 3.10 -20.00 -3.67
C ASP A 19 1.93 -19.01 -3.76
N ARG A 20 1.78 -18.41 -4.95
CA ARG A 20 0.74 -17.43 -5.22
C ARG A 20 -0.66 -18.00 -5.07
N ASP A 21 -0.90 -19.19 -5.63
CA ASP A 21 -2.25 -19.74 -5.73
C ASP A 21 -2.75 -20.21 -4.35
N ALA A 22 -1.90 -20.87 -3.58
CA ALA A 22 -2.19 -21.21 -2.18
C ALA A 22 -2.39 -19.95 -1.30
N THR A 23 -1.65 -18.88 -1.55
CA THR A 23 -1.87 -17.61 -0.85
C THR A 23 -3.20 -16.96 -1.21
N LEU A 24 -3.65 -17.04 -2.47
CA LEU A 24 -4.97 -16.53 -2.87
C LEU A 24 -6.11 -17.28 -2.16
N ASP A 25 -5.95 -18.58 -1.89
CA ASP A 25 -6.91 -19.34 -1.07
C ASP A 25 -6.92 -18.85 0.39
N GLN A 26 -5.76 -18.48 0.96
CA GLN A 26 -5.69 -17.83 2.28
C GLN A 26 -6.40 -16.47 2.26
N VAL A 27 -6.23 -15.67 1.21
CA VAL A 27 -6.94 -14.39 1.08
C VAL A 27 -8.44 -14.60 1.06
N ALA A 28 -8.94 -15.59 0.31
CA ALA A 28 -10.36 -15.91 0.26
C ALA A 28 -10.91 -16.33 1.64
N HIS A 29 -10.15 -17.14 2.38
CA HIS A 29 -10.51 -17.55 3.74
C HIS A 29 -10.64 -16.34 4.67
N TRP A 30 -9.61 -15.50 4.78
CA TRP A 30 -9.61 -14.34 5.67
C TRP A 30 -10.64 -13.27 5.27
N ALA A 31 -10.90 -13.09 3.97
CA ALA A 31 -11.94 -12.19 3.48
C ALA A 31 -13.33 -12.70 3.89
N ALA A 32 -13.59 -14.02 3.79
CA ALA A 32 -14.83 -14.62 4.26
C ALA A 32 -15.04 -14.43 5.78
N GLU A 33 -13.99 -14.63 6.58
CA GLU A 33 -14.04 -14.42 8.03
C GLU A 33 -14.34 -12.94 8.35
N ALA A 34 -13.67 -11.98 7.67
CA ALA A 34 -13.92 -10.56 7.86
C ALA A 34 -15.36 -10.18 7.49
N ALA A 35 -15.87 -10.66 6.35
CA ALA A 35 -17.24 -10.44 5.92
C ALA A 35 -18.25 -11.07 6.90
N GLY A 36 -17.96 -12.27 7.42
CA GLY A 36 -18.76 -12.93 8.44
C GLY A 36 -18.90 -12.13 9.74
N LEU A 37 -17.93 -11.27 10.05
CA LEU A 37 -17.97 -10.31 11.16
C LEU A 37 -18.59 -8.96 10.77
N GLY A 38 -19.09 -8.81 9.54
CA GLY A 38 -19.72 -7.61 9.02
C GLY A 38 -18.77 -6.49 8.63
N ALA A 39 -17.51 -6.81 8.33
CA ALA A 39 -16.56 -5.82 7.83
C ALA A 39 -16.97 -5.30 6.45
N GLU A 40 -16.71 -4.02 6.19
CA GLU A 40 -16.88 -3.34 4.90
C GLU A 40 -15.53 -3.07 4.23
N LEU A 41 -14.45 -3.10 5.02
CA LEU A 41 -13.06 -2.97 4.61
C LEU A 41 -12.23 -4.08 5.24
N VAL A 42 -11.37 -4.72 4.45
CA VAL A 42 -10.33 -5.62 4.94
C VAL A 42 -8.96 -5.22 4.41
N VAL A 43 -7.98 -5.14 5.32
CA VAL A 43 -6.59 -4.77 5.00
C VAL A 43 -5.68 -5.95 5.26
N PHE A 44 -4.94 -6.36 4.23
CA PHE A 44 -3.92 -7.41 4.27
C PHE A 44 -2.50 -6.84 4.34
N PRO A 45 -1.52 -7.64 4.79
CA PRO A 45 -0.14 -7.18 4.93
C PRO A 45 0.56 -6.83 3.61
N GLU A 46 1.73 -6.16 3.73
CA GLU A 46 2.71 -5.91 2.67
C GLU A 46 3.19 -7.22 2.04
N ALA A 47 3.35 -7.24 0.69
CA ALA A 47 3.87 -8.36 -0.09
C ALA A 47 3.23 -9.71 0.30
N PHE A 48 1.93 -9.72 0.61
CA PHE A 48 1.22 -10.92 1.07
C PHE A 48 1.15 -11.94 -0.05
N VAL A 49 0.66 -11.56 -1.24
CA VAL A 49 0.69 -12.45 -2.41
C VAL A 49 2.08 -12.43 -3.04
N GLY A 50 2.74 -13.56 -3.02
CA GLY A 50 4.14 -13.78 -3.40
C GLY A 50 5.05 -14.01 -2.18
N GLY A 51 4.68 -13.47 -1.02
CA GLY A 51 5.43 -13.57 0.24
C GLY A 51 6.53 -12.53 0.38
N TYR A 52 6.73 -12.02 1.60
CA TYR A 52 7.90 -11.18 1.90
C TYR A 52 9.14 -12.06 2.07
N PRO A 53 10.26 -11.81 1.36
CA PRO A 53 11.41 -12.73 1.34
C PRO A 53 12.32 -12.52 2.57
N LYS A 54 11.77 -12.68 3.77
CA LYS A 54 12.44 -12.41 5.06
C LYS A 54 13.75 -13.20 5.21
N GLY A 55 14.85 -12.47 5.31
CA GLY A 55 16.18 -13.04 5.52
C GLY A 55 16.89 -13.55 4.26
N ALA A 56 16.26 -13.52 3.08
CA ALA A 56 16.94 -13.86 1.83
C ALA A 56 17.77 -12.67 1.33
N ASP A 57 18.97 -12.96 0.83
CA ASP A 57 19.88 -12.00 0.19
C ASP A 57 19.97 -12.16 -1.33
N PHE A 58 19.33 -13.20 -1.88
CA PHE A 58 19.38 -13.57 -3.29
C PHE A 58 20.84 -13.72 -3.81
N GLY A 59 21.77 -14.15 -2.94
CA GLY A 59 23.18 -14.30 -3.26
C GLY A 59 23.86 -12.99 -3.69
N ALA A 60 23.30 -11.85 -3.30
CA ALA A 60 23.81 -10.54 -3.70
C ALA A 60 24.75 -9.96 -2.64
N LEU A 61 26.04 -9.93 -2.97
CA LEU A 61 27.06 -9.20 -2.23
C LEU A 61 27.55 -8.04 -3.10
N VAL A 62 28.08 -6.99 -2.49
CA VAL A 62 28.61 -5.85 -3.26
C VAL A 62 29.70 -6.36 -4.24
N GLY A 63 29.43 -6.17 -5.54
CA GLY A 63 30.30 -6.63 -6.62
C GLY A 63 30.13 -8.11 -7.04
N PHE A 64 29.39 -8.92 -6.30
CA PHE A 64 29.22 -10.36 -6.57
C PHE A 64 27.74 -10.74 -6.75
N ARG A 65 27.51 -11.79 -7.52
CA ARG A 65 26.22 -12.45 -7.77
C ARG A 65 26.45 -13.94 -7.85
N SER A 66 25.51 -14.75 -7.36
CA SER A 66 25.58 -16.21 -7.45
C SER A 66 24.54 -16.79 -8.40
N PRO A 67 24.79 -17.94 -9.02
CA PRO A 67 23.77 -18.68 -9.80
C PRO A 67 22.56 -19.06 -8.95
N GLU A 68 22.77 -19.52 -7.74
CA GLU A 68 21.72 -19.91 -6.77
C GLU A 68 20.83 -18.72 -6.42
N GLY A 69 21.43 -17.55 -6.19
CA GLY A 69 20.68 -16.31 -5.91
C GLY A 69 19.81 -15.88 -7.09
N ARG A 70 20.31 -16.05 -8.34
CA ARG A 70 19.49 -15.81 -9.54
C ARG A 70 18.35 -16.80 -9.68
N ASP A 71 18.53 -18.05 -9.27
CA ASP A 71 17.44 -19.03 -9.27
C ASP A 71 16.39 -18.71 -8.21
N TRP A 72 16.78 -18.25 -7.02
CA TRP A 72 15.85 -17.74 -6.02
C TRP A 72 15.06 -16.53 -6.54
N PHE A 73 15.69 -15.60 -7.25
CA PHE A 73 15.00 -14.48 -7.88
C PHE A 73 14.01 -14.96 -8.95
N ARG A 74 14.37 -15.94 -9.78
CA ARG A 74 13.47 -16.55 -10.76
C ARG A 74 12.24 -17.16 -10.09
N ARG A 75 12.41 -17.96 -9.04
CA ARG A 75 11.30 -18.55 -8.27
C ARG A 75 10.41 -17.47 -7.65
N TYR A 76 11.00 -16.42 -7.13
CA TYR A 76 10.25 -15.28 -6.57
C TYR A 76 9.48 -14.54 -7.65
N HIS A 77 10.06 -14.32 -8.82
CA HIS A 77 9.41 -13.73 -9.98
C HIS A 77 8.24 -14.60 -10.50
N GLU A 78 8.36 -15.92 -10.49
CA GLU A 78 7.29 -16.85 -10.87
C GLU A 78 6.10 -16.81 -9.90
N SER A 79 6.32 -16.61 -8.62
CA SER A 79 5.28 -16.47 -7.59
C SER A 79 4.61 -15.10 -7.57
N ALA A 80 5.18 -14.12 -8.25
CA ALA A 80 4.67 -12.77 -8.32
C ALA A 80 3.46 -12.64 -9.24
N VAL A 81 2.75 -11.51 -9.18
CA VAL A 81 1.50 -11.28 -9.92
C VAL A 81 1.68 -10.26 -11.05
N ASP A 82 1.01 -10.49 -12.15
CA ASP A 82 0.80 -9.47 -13.19
C ASP A 82 -0.32 -8.53 -12.77
N VAL A 83 -0.16 -7.24 -13.01
CA VAL A 83 -1.18 -6.20 -12.71
C VAL A 83 -1.44 -5.38 -13.98
N PRO A 84 -2.63 -5.57 -14.63
CA PRO A 84 -3.66 -6.58 -14.35
C PRO A 84 -3.25 -8.00 -14.78
N GLY A 85 -3.89 -9.02 -14.21
CA GLY A 85 -3.64 -10.41 -14.55
C GLY A 85 -4.56 -11.40 -13.80
N PRO A 86 -4.42 -12.71 -14.02
CA PRO A 86 -5.31 -13.70 -13.42
C PRO A 86 -5.43 -13.63 -11.90
N ALA A 87 -4.29 -13.41 -11.19
CA ALA A 87 -4.30 -13.29 -9.75
C ALA A 87 -5.05 -12.02 -9.28
N THR A 88 -4.88 -10.89 -9.97
CA THR A 88 -5.60 -9.66 -9.64
C THR A 88 -7.09 -9.77 -9.94
N TYR A 89 -7.48 -10.50 -11.00
CA TYR A 89 -8.90 -10.82 -11.25
C TYR A 89 -9.48 -11.67 -10.11
N ARG A 90 -8.74 -12.68 -9.64
CA ARG A 90 -9.18 -13.51 -8.51
C ARG A 90 -9.34 -12.70 -7.22
N LEU A 91 -8.47 -11.73 -6.94
CA LEU A 91 -8.61 -10.81 -5.81
C LEU A 91 -9.87 -9.94 -5.96
N GLY A 92 -10.17 -9.45 -7.16
CA GLY A 92 -11.40 -8.72 -7.45
C GLY A 92 -12.65 -9.60 -7.25
N GLU A 93 -12.62 -10.86 -7.67
CA GLU A 93 -13.71 -11.81 -7.39
C GLU A 93 -13.93 -12.00 -5.90
N ILE A 94 -12.86 -12.19 -5.11
CA ILE A 94 -12.94 -12.31 -3.66
C ILE A 94 -13.58 -11.06 -3.03
N ALA A 95 -13.16 -9.87 -3.45
CA ALA A 95 -13.75 -8.62 -2.97
C ALA A 95 -15.25 -8.54 -3.28
N ARG A 96 -15.64 -8.86 -4.50
CA ARG A 96 -17.04 -8.86 -4.95
C ARG A 96 -17.90 -9.92 -4.25
N ASP A 97 -17.40 -11.15 -4.14
CA ASP A 97 -18.15 -12.27 -3.58
C ASP A 97 -18.50 -12.06 -2.11
N HIS A 98 -17.71 -11.24 -1.41
CA HIS A 98 -17.92 -10.87 -0.01
C HIS A 98 -18.41 -9.42 0.18
N GLY A 99 -18.54 -8.62 -0.89
CA GLY A 99 -18.99 -7.22 -0.82
C GLY A 99 -18.04 -6.30 -0.05
N LEU A 100 -16.73 -6.55 -0.11
CA LEU A 100 -15.70 -5.88 0.68
C LEU A 100 -14.89 -4.87 -0.17
N HIS A 101 -14.53 -3.74 0.43
CA HIS A 101 -13.30 -3.07 -0.01
C HIS A 101 -12.12 -3.90 0.49
N LEU A 102 -11.20 -4.23 -0.40
CA LEU A 102 -10.05 -5.06 -0.09
C LEU A 102 -8.76 -4.32 -0.43
N VAL A 103 -7.88 -4.14 0.57
CA VAL A 103 -6.53 -3.58 0.40
C VAL A 103 -5.52 -4.67 0.69
N ILE A 104 -4.62 -4.94 -0.25
CA ILE A 104 -3.68 -6.06 -0.15
C ILE A 104 -2.32 -5.75 -0.75
N GLY A 105 -1.25 -6.10 -0.01
CA GLY A 105 0.11 -6.09 -0.54
C GLY A 105 0.39 -7.30 -1.44
N VAL A 106 0.98 -7.04 -2.59
CA VAL A 106 1.41 -8.07 -3.54
C VAL A 106 2.83 -7.82 -4.00
N VAL A 107 3.49 -8.87 -4.48
CA VAL A 107 4.70 -8.74 -5.28
C VAL A 107 4.26 -8.66 -6.74
N GLU A 108 4.32 -7.47 -7.32
CA GLU A 108 3.99 -7.23 -8.72
C GLU A 108 5.20 -7.54 -9.59
N ARG A 109 5.00 -8.16 -10.75
CA ARG A 109 6.07 -8.40 -11.72
C ARG A 109 5.83 -7.66 -13.04
N THR A 110 6.93 -7.27 -13.63
CA THR A 110 7.07 -6.92 -15.04
C THR A 110 8.05 -7.91 -15.69
N PRO A 111 8.38 -7.82 -16.98
CA PRO A 111 9.25 -8.81 -17.63
C PRO A 111 10.58 -9.12 -16.92
N GLY A 112 11.12 -8.16 -16.16
CA GLY A 112 12.41 -8.38 -15.48
C GLY A 112 12.54 -7.68 -14.13
N THR A 113 11.51 -6.96 -13.67
CA THR A 113 11.53 -6.21 -12.41
C THR A 113 10.35 -6.64 -11.53
N LEU A 114 10.61 -6.73 -10.24
CA LEU A 114 9.58 -6.92 -9.21
C LEU A 114 9.34 -5.60 -8.50
N TYR A 115 8.10 -5.38 -8.05
CA TYR A 115 7.70 -4.24 -7.23
C TYR A 115 6.93 -4.72 -6.00
N CYS A 116 7.14 -4.08 -4.88
CA CYS A 116 6.24 -4.18 -3.74
C CYS A 116 5.06 -3.25 -4.01
N THR A 117 3.87 -3.80 -4.15
CA THR A 117 2.68 -3.06 -4.61
C THR A 117 1.51 -3.34 -3.69
N ALA A 118 0.71 -2.33 -3.40
CA ALA A 118 -0.58 -2.47 -2.77
C ALA A 118 -1.69 -2.28 -3.80
N LEU A 119 -2.68 -3.16 -3.76
CA LEU A 119 -3.86 -3.12 -4.61
C LEU A 119 -5.08 -2.79 -3.75
N THR A 120 -5.97 -1.95 -4.27
CA THR A 120 -7.25 -1.60 -3.64
C THR A 120 -8.39 -2.00 -4.56
N PHE A 121 -9.28 -2.84 -4.06
CA PHE A 121 -10.48 -3.29 -4.79
C PHE A 121 -11.75 -2.74 -4.14
N GLY A 122 -12.75 -2.46 -4.96
CA GLY A 122 -14.09 -2.14 -4.52
C GLY A 122 -14.95 -3.37 -4.26
N PRO A 123 -16.13 -3.19 -3.61
CA PRO A 123 -17.06 -4.28 -3.30
C PRO A 123 -17.73 -4.87 -4.54
N ASP A 124 -17.56 -4.26 -5.70
CA ASP A 124 -17.96 -4.78 -7.02
C ASP A 124 -16.86 -5.59 -7.71
N GLY A 125 -15.68 -5.70 -7.09
CA GLY A 125 -14.50 -6.37 -7.61
C GLY A 125 -13.63 -5.51 -8.52
N ALA A 126 -13.98 -4.25 -8.76
CA ALA A 126 -13.17 -3.34 -9.56
C ALA A 126 -11.84 -3.02 -8.86
N LEU A 127 -10.73 -3.04 -9.60
CA LEU A 127 -9.46 -2.52 -9.13
C LEU A 127 -9.54 -0.98 -9.12
N LEU A 128 -9.65 -0.39 -7.93
CA LEU A 128 -9.82 1.05 -7.74
C LEU A 128 -8.48 1.79 -7.76
N GLY A 129 -7.40 1.14 -7.36
CA GLY A 129 -6.08 1.76 -7.33
C GLY A 129 -4.96 0.77 -7.11
N THR A 130 -3.77 1.23 -7.51
CA THR A 130 -2.50 0.52 -7.38
C THR A 130 -1.49 1.49 -6.78
N HIS A 131 -0.72 1.06 -5.79
CA HIS A 131 0.38 1.86 -5.26
C HIS A 131 1.65 1.02 -5.21
N ARG A 132 2.64 1.37 -6.03
CA ARG A 132 4.00 0.80 -5.97
C ARG A 132 4.80 1.51 -4.89
N LYS A 133 5.42 0.76 -4.00
CA LYS A 133 6.29 1.30 -2.94
C LYS A 133 7.35 2.22 -3.54
N VAL A 134 7.30 3.51 -3.18
CA VAL A 134 8.19 4.52 -3.77
C VAL A 134 9.64 4.35 -3.30
N MET A 135 9.85 3.77 -2.11
CA MET A 135 11.18 3.53 -1.54
C MET A 135 11.23 2.16 -0.86
N PRO A 136 11.69 1.12 -1.57
CA PRO A 136 12.01 -0.15 -0.92
C PRO A 136 13.05 0.03 0.19
N THR A 137 12.88 -0.69 1.30
CA THR A 137 13.67 -0.49 2.51
C THR A 137 14.99 -1.27 2.46
N ALA A 138 16.10 -0.61 2.69
CA ALA A 138 17.43 -1.24 2.84
C ALA A 138 17.73 -2.25 1.71
N LEU A 139 17.88 -3.55 2.04
CA LEU A 139 18.19 -4.59 1.07
C LEU A 139 17.04 -4.94 0.10
N GLU A 140 15.80 -4.53 0.39
CA GLU A 140 14.69 -4.67 -0.55
C GLU A 140 15.01 -4.00 -1.91
N ARG A 141 15.83 -2.94 -1.90
CA ARG A 141 16.30 -2.22 -3.10
C ARG A 141 17.12 -3.08 -4.07
N LEU A 142 17.60 -4.24 -3.64
CA LEU A 142 18.28 -5.20 -4.52
C LEU A 142 17.29 -6.06 -5.30
N ILE A 143 16.03 -6.12 -4.85
CA ILE A 143 15.02 -7.05 -5.34
C ILE A 143 13.88 -6.32 -6.01
N TRP A 144 13.41 -5.20 -5.41
CA TRP A 144 12.27 -4.43 -5.87
C TRP A 144 12.67 -3.10 -6.51
N GLY A 145 12.01 -2.78 -7.60
CA GLY A 145 12.07 -1.46 -8.22
C GLY A 145 11.36 -0.40 -7.39
N PHE A 146 11.66 0.85 -7.70
CA PHE A 146 11.05 2.02 -7.07
C PHE A 146 9.73 2.36 -7.76
N GLY A 147 8.68 2.62 -6.98
CA GLY A 147 7.49 3.31 -7.45
C GLY A 147 7.78 4.79 -7.72
N ASP A 148 6.85 5.45 -8.40
CA ASP A 148 6.88 6.90 -8.63
C ASP A 148 5.66 7.58 -7.99
N GLY A 149 5.52 8.89 -8.18
CA GLY A 149 4.42 9.65 -7.60
C GLY A 149 3.06 9.47 -8.30
N SER A 150 3.01 8.78 -9.45
CA SER A 150 1.77 8.61 -10.22
C SER A 150 0.72 7.74 -9.52
N THR A 151 1.16 6.95 -8.53
CA THR A 151 0.31 6.03 -7.77
C THR A 151 0.03 6.50 -6.34
N LEU A 152 0.44 7.72 -5.98
CA LEU A 152 0.17 8.33 -4.67
C LEU A 152 -1.22 8.96 -4.64
N GLU A 153 -2.24 8.13 -4.43
CA GLU A 153 -3.63 8.57 -4.46
C GLU A 153 -4.40 8.17 -3.20
N ALA A 154 -5.23 9.10 -2.69
CA ALA A 154 -6.27 8.82 -1.72
C ALA A 154 -7.59 8.60 -2.46
N ILE A 155 -7.98 7.35 -2.61
CA ILE A 155 -9.08 6.87 -3.46
C ILE A 155 -10.42 7.18 -2.80
N PRO A 156 -11.32 7.93 -3.44
CA PRO A 156 -12.67 8.16 -2.91
C PRO A 156 -13.50 6.88 -3.03
N THR A 157 -14.14 6.47 -1.94
CA THR A 157 -15.03 5.30 -1.88
C THR A 157 -16.31 5.62 -1.11
N ALA A 158 -17.27 4.70 -1.13
CA ALA A 158 -18.51 4.85 -0.36
C ALA A 158 -18.27 4.85 1.17
N ILE A 159 -17.16 4.23 1.63
CA ILE A 159 -16.80 4.13 3.06
C ILE A 159 -15.79 5.21 3.51
N GLY A 160 -15.43 6.14 2.65
CA GLY A 160 -14.44 7.19 2.91
C GLY A 160 -13.27 7.16 1.93
N ARG A 161 -12.30 8.07 2.13
CA ARG A 161 -11.08 8.13 1.30
C ARG A 161 -10.03 7.16 1.81
N LEU A 162 -9.74 6.13 1.02
CA LEU A 162 -8.71 5.12 1.29
C LEU A 162 -7.35 5.59 0.77
N GLY A 163 -6.36 5.68 1.63
CA GLY A 163 -4.99 5.92 1.23
C GLY A 163 -4.10 4.77 1.70
N THR A 164 -3.26 4.23 0.82
CA THR A 164 -2.37 3.12 1.17
C THR A 164 -0.93 3.58 1.14
N VAL A 165 -0.20 3.32 2.23
CA VAL A 165 1.21 3.67 2.42
C VAL A 165 1.94 2.45 2.98
N ILE A 166 2.91 1.92 2.21
CA ILE A 166 3.51 0.63 2.49
C ILE A 166 4.68 0.77 3.46
N CYS A 167 4.54 0.17 4.65
CA CYS A 167 5.63 -0.05 5.61
C CYS A 167 6.42 1.24 5.92
N TRP A 168 7.71 1.28 5.69
CA TRP A 168 8.58 2.41 6.02
C TRP A 168 8.38 3.67 5.17
N GLU A 169 7.57 3.63 4.13
CA GLU A 169 7.04 4.85 3.52
C GLU A 169 6.31 5.71 4.56
N SER A 170 5.72 5.09 5.58
CA SER A 170 5.11 5.77 6.72
C SER A 170 6.08 6.60 7.54
N TYR A 171 7.40 6.42 7.39
CA TYR A 171 8.43 7.28 7.98
C TYR A 171 8.80 8.48 7.09
N MET A 172 8.26 8.59 5.86
CA MET A 172 8.51 9.72 4.95
C MET A 172 7.50 10.85 5.23
N PRO A 173 7.89 11.97 5.89
CA PRO A 173 6.95 13.05 6.22
C PRO A 173 6.27 13.65 4.99
N GLN A 174 7.01 13.76 3.87
CA GLN A 174 6.51 14.32 2.62
C GLN A 174 5.39 13.45 2.03
N LEU A 175 5.55 12.10 2.09
CA LEU A 175 4.55 11.19 1.58
C LEU A 175 3.28 11.25 2.44
N ARG A 176 3.42 11.24 3.78
CA ARG A 176 2.27 11.41 4.66
C ARG A 176 1.54 12.72 4.40
N LEU A 177 2.28 13.83 4.26
CA LEU A 177 1.69 15.14 3.97
C LEU A 177 0.95 15.13 2.61
N ALA A 178 1.48 14.44 1.60
CA ALA A 178 0.80 14.28 0.31
C ALA A 178 -0.54 13.53 0.45
N MET A 179 -0.59 12.50 1.28
CA MET A 179 -1.83 11.75 1.56
C MET A 179 -2.83 12.59 2.37
N TYR A 180 -2.37 13.31 3.38
CA TYR A 180 -3.24 14.21 4.18
C TYR A 180 -3.80 15.35 3.32
N GLY A 181 -2.99 15.89 2.39
CA GLY A 181 -3.43 16.93 1.45
C GLY A 181 -4.53 16.47 0.50
N GLN A 182 -4.64 15.18 0.24
CA GLN A 182 -5.72 14.57 -0.52
C GLN A 182 -6.93 14.19 0.35
N GLY A 183 -6.87 14.44 1.65
CA GLY A 183 -7.98 14.20 2.57
C GLY A 183 -8.20 12.72 2.92
N VAL A 184 -7.12 11.94 3.07
CA VAL A 184 -7.23 10.55 3.54
C VAL A 184 -7.99 10.46 4.85
N GLU A 185 -8.96 9.55 4.91
CA GLU A 185 -9.78 9.26 6.10
C GLU A 185 -9.38 7.92 6.72
N LEU A 186 -9.07 6.94 5.85
CA LEU A 186 -8.67 5.58 6.21
C LEU A 186 -7.26 5.32 5.65
N TYR A 187 -6.26 5.47 6.50
CA TYR A 187 -4.84 5.28 6.18
C TYR A 187 -4.48 3.81 6.37
N CYS A 188 -4.38 3.06 5.27
CA CYS A 188 -4.01 1.66 5.27
C CYS A 188 -2.49 1.54 5.24
N ALA A 189 -1.91 0.87 6.24
CA ALA A 189 -0.47 0.72 6.42
C ALA A 189 -0.06 -0.77 6.44
N PRO A 190 -0.08 -1.45 5.27
CA PRO A 190 0.46 -2.80 5.16
C PRO A 190 1.98 -2.80 5.44
N THR A 191 2.44 -3.79 6.22
CA THR A 191 3.82 -3.81 6.72
C THR A 191 4.32 -5.23 7.01
N VAL A 192 5.65 -5.34 7.23
CA VAL A 192 6.34 -6.46 7.87
C VAL A 192 7.19 -5.99 9.06
N ASP A 193 7.03 -4.73 9.47
CA ASP A 193 7.74 -4.18 10.63
C ASP A 193 7.08 -4.66 11.93
N ASP A 194 7.73 -5.57 12.62
CA ASP A 194 7.27 -6.18 13.87
C ASP A 194 7.90 -5.55 15.13
N ARG A 195 8.66 -4.44 14.97
CA ARG A 195 9.33 -3.77 16.08
C ARG A 195 8.34 -3.01 16.98
N GLU A 196 8.71 -2.85 18.24
CA GLU A 196 7.90 -2.10 19.22
C GLU A 196 7.70 -0.62 18.84
N THR A 197 8.62 -0.05 18.07
CA THR A 197 8.54 1.33 17.56
C THR A 197 7.46 1.53 16.51
N TRP A 198 6.88 0.45 15.96
CA TRP A 198 5.85 0.56 14.92
C TRP A 198 4.53 1.12 15.46
N LEU A 199 4.02 0.60 16.57
CA LEU A 199 2.77 1.09 17.17
C LEU A 199 2.81 2.59 17.52
N PRO A 200 3.84 3.12 18.21
CA PRO A 200 3.98 4.57 18.42
C PRO A 200 3.94 5.38 17.12
N THR A 201 4.52 4.87 16.04
CA THR A 201 4.47 5.51 14.72
C THR A 201 3.06 5.56 14.16
N MET A 202 2.30 4.46 14.21
CA MET A 202 0.90 4.42 13.76
C MET A 202 0.02 5.39 14.56
N ARG A 203 0.22 5.46 15.86
CA ARG A 203 -0.46 6.44 16.72
C ARG A 203 -0.09 7.88 16.36
N HIS A 204 1.18 8.15 16.06
CA HIS A 204 1.62 9.48 15.62
C HIS A 204 0.97 9.88 14.30
N ILE A 205 0.92 8.96 13.32
CA ILE A 205 0.31 9.21 12.01
C ILE A 205 -1.19 9.54 12.16
N ALA A 206 -1.89 8.78 13.00
CA ALA A 206 -3.29 9.03 13.28
C ALA A 206 -3.52 10.42 13.91
N LEU A 207 -2.69 10.80 14.89
CA LEU A 207 -2.70 12.12 15.54
C LEU A 207 -2.34 13.24 14.56
N GLU A 208 -1.30 13.06 13.74
CA GLU A 208 -0.81 14.06 12.77
C GLU A 208 -1.85 14.31 11.67
N GLY A 209 -2.38 13.24 11.08
CA GLY A 209 -3.29 13.29 9.93
C GLY A 209 -4.77 13.44 10.30
N ARG A 210 -5.13 13.28 11.57
CA ARG A 210 -6.53 13.14 12.01
C ARG A 210 -7.31 12.16 11.14
N CYS A 211 -6.75 10.96 10.96
CA CYS A 211 -7.32 9.87 10.18
C CYS A 211 -7.27 8.56 10.98
N PHE A 212 -8.09 7.59 10.62
CA PHE A 212 -7.93 6.23 11.12
C PHE A 212 -6.72 5.58 10.48
N VAL A 213 -5.95 4.80 11.25
CA VAL A 213 -4.81 4.03 10.76
C VAL A 213 -5.09 2.54 10.95
N LEU A 214 -5.02 1.80 9.84
CA LEU A 214 -5.24 0.35 9.79
C LEU A 214 -3.93 -0.30 9.35
N SER A 215 -3.17 -0.83 10.30
CA SER A 215 -1.88 -1.45 10.01
C SER A 215 -1.96 -2.97 10.06
N ALA A 216 -1.69 -3.60 8.92
CA ALA A 216 -1.67 -5.05 8.74
C ALA A 216 -0.22 -5.53 8.64
N ALA A 217 0.21 -6.37 9.59
CA ALA A 217 1.53 -6.98 9.61
C ALA A 217 1.42 -8.49 9.35
N GLN A 218 2.42 -9.07 8.67
CA GLN A 218 2.51 -10.53 8.57
C GLN A 218 2.86 -11.14 9.94
N PHE A 219 2.39 -12.38 10.16
CA PHE A 219 2.93 -13.25 11.20
C PHE A 219 3.43 -14.52 10.52
N THR A 220 4.74 -14.70 10.43
CA THR A 220 5.33 -15.82 9.69
C THR A 220 6.32 -16.62 10.52
N ARG A 221 6.36 -17.92 10.24
CA ARG A 221 7.37 -18.84 10.73
C ARG A 221 8.26 -19.32 9.58
N ARG A 222 9.40 -19.91 9.91
CA ARG A 222 10.27 -20.55 8.92
C ARG A 222 9.53 -21.62 8.10
N SER A 223 8.58 -22.33 8.71
CA SER A 223 7.75 -23.35 8.05
C SER A 223 6.84 -22.83 6.95
N ASP A 224 6.54 -21.53 6.93
CA ASP A 224 5.65 -20.90 5.95
C ASP A 224 6.39 -20.58 4.63
N TYR A 225 7.69 -20.85 4.60
CA TYR A 225 8.58 -20.72 3.46
C TYR A 225 8.96 -22.10 2.89
N PRO A 226 9.42 -22.18 1.62
CA PRO A 226 9.90 -23.44 1.05
C PRO A 226 10.93 -24.15 1.93
N ALA A 227 10.92 -25.49 1.92
CA ALA A 227 11.81 -26.29 2.77
C ALA A 227 13.30 -25.96 2.54
N ASP A 228 13.67 -25.63 1.30
CA ASP A 228 15.01 -25.25 0.87
C ASP A 228 15.29 -23.73 0.96
N TYR A 229 14.38 -22.94 1.55
CA TYR A 229 14.55 -21.50 1.70
C TYR A 229 15.85 -21.16 2.44
N PRO A 230 16.66 -20.16 1.95
CA PRO A 230 18.05 -19.96 2.39
C PRO A 230 18.13 -19.24 3.76
N VAL A 231 17.33 -19.67 4.72
CA VAL A 231 17.35 -19.17 6.11
C VAL A 231 17.48 -20.36 7.06
N ASP A 232 18.66 -20.48 7.66
CA ASP A 232 18.98 -21.56 8.61
C ASP A 232 18.32 -21.26 9.98
N LYS A 233 17.06 -21.65 10.11
CA LYS A 233 16.26 -21.55 11.35
C LYS A 233 15.36 -22.79 11.48
N PRO A 234 15.05 -23.21 12.71
CA PRO A 234 14.07 -24.26 12.94
C PRO A 234 12.71 -23.92 12.32
N PRO A 235 11.91 -24.91 11.86
CA PRO A 235 10.61 -24.67 11.24
C PRO A 235 9.66 -23.80 12.09
N ALA A 236 9.67 -23.95 13.40
CA ALA A 236 8.83 -23.20 14.34
C ALA A 236 9.36 -21.78 14.64
N ALA A 237 10.55 -21.42 14.16
CA ALA A 237 11.11 -20.09 14.42
C ALA A 237 10.25 -19.00 13.77
N VAL A 238 9.82 -18.03 14.57
CA VAL A 238 9.12 -16.85 14.10
C VAL A 238 10.09 -15.96 13.34
N LEU A 239 9.76 -15.60 12.11
CA LEU A 239 10.52 -14.70 11.25
C LEU A 239 9.95 -13.28 11.22
N ILE A 240 8.62 -13.16 11.32
CA ILE A 240 7.90 -11.88 11.46
C ILE A 240 6.86 -12.07 12.55
N ALA A 241 6.87 -11.21 13.57
CA ALA A 241 6.13 -11.43 14.82
C ALA A 241 4.80 -10.65 14.90
N GLY A 242 4.27 -10.17 13.77
CA GLY A 242 3.00 -9.42 13.76
C GLY A 242 3.15 -7.98 14.26
N GLY A 243 2.13 -7.49 14.98
CA GLY A 243 2.05 -6.13 15.47
C GLY A 243 0.94 -5.31 14.82
N SER A 244 0.00 -5.98 14.13
CA SER A 244 -1.17 -5.35 13.50
C SER A 244 -1.99 -4.56 14.49
N CYS A 245 -2.52 -3.41 14.08
CA CYS A 245 -3.34 -2.55 14.94
C CYS A 245 -4.31 -1.68 14.13
N ILE A 246 -5.36 -1.24 14.81
CA ILE A 246 -6.30 -0.20 14.33
C ILE A 246 -6.25 0.95 15.33
N VAL A 247 -6.05 2.18 14.83
CA VAL A 247 -5.89 3.39 15.65
C VAL A 247 -6.87 4.46 15.17
N ASP A 248 -7.50 5.15 16.12
CA ASP A 248 -8.43 6.24 15.85
C ASP A 248 -7.71 7.60 15.59
N PRO A 249 -8.42 8.63 15.08
CA PRO A 249 -7.84 9.94 14.75
C PRO A 249 -7.22 10.70 15.95
N LEU A 250 -7.48 10.26 17.17
CA LEU A 250 -6.90 10.82 18.40
C LEU A 250 -5.81 9.94 18.99
N GLY A 251 -5.32 8.93 18.23
CA GLY A 251 -4.20 8.09 18.60
C GLY A 251 -4.55 6.98 19.60
N GLN A 252 -5.84 6.70 19.85
CA GLN A 252 -6.26 5.58 20.67
C GLN A 252 -6.23 4.28 19.86
N VAL A 253 -5.73 3.21 20.47
CA VAL A 253 -5.73 1.89 19.86
C VAL A 253 -7.12 1.27 20.04
N LEU A 254 -7.82 1.06 18.93
CA LEU A 254 -9.14 0.44 18.92
C LEU A 254 -9.05 -1.09 18.94
N ALA A 255 -8.03 -1.65 18.25
CA ALA A 255 -7.74 -3.08 18.25
C ALA A 255 -6.23 -3.33 18.08
N GLY A 256 -5.71 -4.37 18.72
CA GLY A 256 -4.29 -4.71 18.73
C GLY A 256 -3.47 -3.96 19.79
N PRO A 257 -2.10 -3.97 19.70
CA PRO A 257 -1.33 -4.69 18.70
C PRO A 257 -1.44 -6.22 18.89
N ALA A 258 -1.73 -6.94 17.81
CA ALA A 258 -1.73 -8.38 17.82
C ALA A 258 -0.30 -8.91 17.76
N ARG A 259 0.01 -9.91 18.61
CA ARG A 259 1.31 -10.57 18.66
C ARG A 259 1.09 -12.07 18.89
N ASP A 260 2.14 -12.84 18.71
CA ASP A 260 2.19 -14.27 19.08
C ASP A 260 1.31 -15.21 18.21
N GLY A 261 0.79 -14.75 17.08
CA GLY A 261 -0.01 -15.62 16.21
C GLY A 261 -0.74 -14.89 15.09
N GLU A 262 -1.49 -15.66 14.32
CA GLU A 262 -2.44 -15.11 13.36
C GLU A 262 -3.64 -14.49 14.09
N ALA A 263 -4.20 -13.44 13.53
CA ALA A 263 -5.32 -12.72 14.11
C ALA A 263 -6.13 -11.97 13.05
N LEU A 264 -7.42 -11.83 13.29
CA LEU A 264 -8.29 -10.90 12.59
C LEU A 264 -8.74 -9.82 13.57
N LEU A 265 -8.23 -8.61 13.41
CA LEU A 265 -8.62 -7.46 14.22
C LEU A 265 -9.80 -6.76 13.59
N VAL A 266 -10.83 -6.44 14.36
CA VAL A 266 -12.03 -5.74 13.87
C VAL A 266 -12.34 -4.55 14.76
N ALA A 267 -12.71 -3.41 14.16
CA ALA A 267 -13.18 -2.24 14.88
C ALA A 267 -14.24 -1.48 14.07
N ASP A 268 -15.13 -0.81 14.80
CA ASP A 268 -16.09 0.15 14.25
C ASP A 268 -15.46 1.55 14.25
N LEU A 269 -15.40 2.17 13.08
CA LEU A 269 -14.75 3.45 12.83
C LEU A 269 -15.84 4.53 12.67
N ASP A 270 -16.04 5.37 13.70
CA ASP A 270 -16.92 6.54 13.63
C ASP A 270 -16.19 7.66 12.86
N LEU A 271 -16.46 7.81 11.56
CA LEU A 271 -15.79 8.78 10.70
C LEU A 271 -16.05 10.25 11.12
N ASP A 272 -17.08 10.53 11.93
CA ASP A 272 -17.30 11.86 12.48
C ASP A 272 -16.20 12.26 13.47
N GLN A 273 -15.44 11.31 14.02
CA GLN A 273 -14.25 11.59 14.86
C GLN A 273 -13.15 12.35 14.10
N ILE A 274 -13.05 12.15 12.78
CA ILE A 274 -12.08 12.87 11.93
C ILE A 274 -12.36 14.38 12.00
N VAL A 275 -13.61 14.78 11.77
CA VAL A 275 -14.00 16.20 11.82
C VAL A 275 -13.86 16.77 13.24
N ARG A 276 -14.23 15.99 14.26
CA ARG A 276 -14.04 16.40 15.67
C ARG A 276 -12.56 16.59 16.00
N GLY A 277 -11.68 15.68 15.53
CA GLY A 277 -10.24 15.78 15.73
C GLY A 277 -9.59 16.91 14.94
N LYS A 278 -10.13 17.25 13.75
CA LYS A 278 -9.65 18.38 12.94
C LYS A 278 -10.04 19.73 13.49
N PHE A 279 -10.87 19.81 14.52
CA PHE A 279 -11.20 21.06 15.19
C PHE A 279 -9.96 21.74 15.78
N ASP A 280 -9.07 21.00 16.42
CA ASP A 280 -7.89 21.54 17.08
C ASP A 280 -6.60 21.39 16.24
N LEU A 281 -6.56 20.46 15.27
CA LEU A 281 -5.40 20.25 14.41
C LEU A 281 -5.81 19.77 13.02
N ASP A 282 -5.67 20.61 12.01
CA ASP A 282 -5.71 20.24 10.60
C ASP A 282 -4.47 20.76 9.89
N ILE A 283 -3.47 19.89 9.71
CA ILE A 283 -2.14 20.27 9.18
C ILE A 283 -2.15 20.65 7.71
N THR A 284 -3.23 20.35 7.00
CA THR A 284 -3.46 20.76 5.60
C THR A 284 -4.49 21.89 5.49
N GLY A 285 -5.10 22.27 6.61
CA GLY A 285 -6.06 23.35 6.75
C GLY A 285 -5.52 24.50 7.60
N HIS A 286 -6.16 24.76 8.76
CA HIS A 286 -5.84 25.94 9.60
C HIS A 286 -4.47 25.89 10.29
N TYR A 287 -3.77 24.72 10.30
CA TYR A 287 -2.36 24.62 10.74
C TYR A 287 -1.38 24.70 9.57
N ALA A 288 -1.84 24.78 8.32
CA ALA A 288 -0.96 24.94 7.16
C ALA A 288 -0.40 26.37 7.10
N ARG A 289 0.84 26.48 6.63
CA ARG A 289 1.52 27.77 6.34
C ARG A 289 2.05 27.75 4.90
N PRO A 290 1.14 27.81 3.88
CA PRO A 290 1.54 27.75 2.47
C PRO A 290 2.36 28.95 2.01
N ASP A 291 2.37 30.01 2.80
CA ASP A 291 3.28 31.17 2.66
C ASP A 291 4.72 30.87 3.03
N ILE A 292 4.97 29.79 3.83
CA ILE A 292 6.31 29.35 4.27
C ILE A 292 6.70 28.02 3.64
N PHE A 293 5.78 27.03 3.67
CA PHE A 293 6.07 25.66 3.26
C PHE A 293 5.11 25.20 2.16
N ARG A 294 5.67 24.67 1.08
CA ARG A 294 4.93 24.02 -0.01
C ARG A 294 5.56 22.67 -0.33
N LEU A 295 4.73 21.64 -0.38
CA LEU A 295 5.09 20.34 -0.92
C LEU A 295 4.62 20.27 -2.38
N LEU A 296 5.53 19.99 -3.30
CA LEU A 296 5.21 19.69 -4.70
C LEU A 296 5.45 18.21 -4.93
N VAL A 297 4.44 17.52 -5.45
CA VAL A 297 4.49 16.10 -5.76
C VAL A 297 4.41 15.93 -7.27
N ASN A 298 5.41 15.27 -7.86
CA ASN A 298 5.34 14.91 -9.27
C ASN A 298 4.47 13.66 -9.42
N THR A 299 3.30 13.82 -9.99
CA THR A 299 2.32 12.74 -10.23
C THR A 299 2.38 12.17 -11.65
N ASN A 300 3.29 12.64 -12.48
CA ASN A 300 3.47 12.08 -13.83
C ASN A 300 4.17 10.72 -13.75
N PRO A 301 3.70 9.70 -14.50
CA PRO A 301 4.39 8.42 -14.61
C PRO A 301 5.82 8.60 -15.13
N GLN A 302 6.79 7.96 -14.47
CA GLN A 302 8.19 7.99 -14.84
C GLN A 302 8.53 6.78 -15.71
N VAL A 303 8.29 6.87 -17.00
CA VAL A 303 8.57 5.79 -17.95
C VAL A 303 10.01 5.88 -18.47
N PRO A 304 10.76 4.75 -18.50
CA PRO A 304 12.16 4.75 -18.95
C PRO A 304 12.30 4.98 -20.45
N VAL A 305 11.26 4.69 -21.24
CA VAL A 305 11.26 4.82 -22.70
C VAL A 305 9.94 5.38 -23.17
N SER A 306 9.99 6.47 -23.95
CA SER A 306 8.85 7.01 -24.67
C SER A 306 9.12 6.89 -26.17
N PHE A 307 8.11 6.46 -26.93
CA PHE A 307 8.20 6.37 -28.38
C PHE A 307 7.43 7.54 -29.00
N TRP A 308 8.11 8.32 -29.83
CA TRP A 308 7.53 9.43 -30.59
C TRP A 308 7.30 8.98 -32.03
N GLY A 309 6.11 9.26 -32.57
CA GLY A 309 5.73 8.96 -33.95
C GLY A 309 4.53 8.01 -34.04
N ASP A 310 3.83 8.11 -35.18
CA ASP A 310 2.66 7.27 -35.46
C ASP A 310 3.10 5.81 -35.71
N ARG A 311 2.73 4.90 -34.83
CA ARG A 311 2.75 3.45 -35.15
C ARG A 311 1.48 3.14 -35.92
N PRO A 312 1.54 2.55 -37.11
CA PRO A 312 0.33 2.10 -37.80
C PRO A 312 -0.41 1.05 -36.94
N GLY A 313 -1.58 1.39 -36.38
CA GLY A 313 -2.46 0.45 -35.69
C GLY A 313 -2.84 0.73 -34.24
N GLU A 314 -2.23 1.69 -33.54
CA GLU A 314 -2.65 2.06 -32.17
C GLU A 314 -3.32 3.46 -32.18
N HIS A 315 -4.64 3.49 -32.13
CA HIS A 315 -5.36 4.74 -31.91
C HIS A 315 -5.17 5.18 -30.46
N ALA A 316 -4.38 6.24 -30.28
CA ALA A 316 -4.22 6.95 -29.02
C ALA A 316 -5.57 7.42 -28.49
N HIS A 317 -5.85 7.13 -27.24
CA HIS A 317 -6.80 7.93 -26.47
C HIS A 317 -6.16 9.31 -26.26
N GLY A 318 -6.61 10.30 -27.04
CA GLY A 318 -6.10 11.65 -27.03
C GLY A 318 -6.36 12.32 -25.69
N HIS A 319 -5.29 12.72 -25.02
CA HIS A 319 -5.34 13.80 -24.08
C HIS A 319 -5.14 15.10 -24.88
N ASP A 320 -6.25 15.80 -25.08
CA ASP A 320 -6.27 17.16 -25.65
C ASP A 320 -5.64 18.11 -24.60
N HIS A 321 -4.37 18.42 -24.80
CA HIS A 321 -3.72 19.54 -24.13
C HIS A 321 -3.92 20.78 -25.02
N GLY A 322 -4.98 21.54 -24.73
CA GLY A 322 -5.16 22.86 -25.30
C GLY A 322 -4.02 23.79 -24.89
N ASP A 323 -3.09 24.01 -25.80
CA ASP A 323 -2.10 25.08 -25.71
C ASP A 323 -2.81 26.41 -25.92
N ASP A 324 -3.18 27.07 -24.84
CA ASP A 324 -3.61 28.47 -24.85
C ASP A 324 -2.35 29.35 -24.70
N HIS A 325 -1.70 29.65 -25.82
CA HIS A 325 -0.69 30.70 -25.93
C HIS A 325 -1.40 32.03 -26.16
N GLY A 326 -1.79 32.72 -25.09
CA GLY A 326 -2.17 34.11 -25.14
C GLY A 326 -0.96 35.00 -25.43
N ASP A 327 -0.91 35.58 -26.63
CA ASP A 327 0.03 36.66 -27.01
C ASP A 327 -0.33 37.93 -26.21
N ASP A 328 0.38 38.20 -25.14
CA ASP A 328 0.37 39.52 -24.50
C ASP A 328 1.37 40.47 -25.20
N HIS A 329 0.85 41.25 -26.12
CA HIS A 329 1.53 42.45 -26.64
C HIS A 329 1.62 43.51 -25.54
N VAL A 330 2.79 43.66 -24.95
CA VAL A 330 3.10 44.81 -24.09
C VAL A 330 3.47 46.01 -24.99
N GLY A 331 2.55 46.98 -25.06
CA GLY A 331 2.82 48.28 -25.68
C GLY A 331 3.69 49.14 -24.76
N GLU A 332 4.76 49.70 -25.30
CA GLU A 332 5.57 50.72 -24.63
C GLU A 332 4.76 52.02 -24.43
N PRO A 333 4.91 52.76 -23.33
CA PRO A 333 4.40 54.11 -23.23
C PRO A 333 5.43 55.10 -23.75
N ASP A 334 4.97 55.93 -24.70
CA ASP A 334 5.66 57.07 -25.25
C ASP A 334 5.88 58.18 -24.22
N ALA A 335 7.04 58.79 -24.27
CA ALA A 335 7.42 59.87 -23.38
C ALA A 335 6.87 61.22 -23.89
N SER A 336 6.19 61.95 -23.03
CA SER A 336 6.18 63.42 -23.00
C SER A 336 5.67 63.93 -21.65
#